data_514f654b310a092c9598aac5b7098d54
#
_entry.id   514f654b310a092c9598aac5b7098d54
#
_cell.length_a   1.000
_cell.length_b   1.000
_cell.length_c   1.000
_cell.angle_alpha   90.00
_cell.angle_beta   90.00
_cell.angle_gamma   90.00
#
_symmetry.space_group_name_H-M   'P 1'
#
loop_
_entity.id
_entity.type
_entity.pdbx_description
1 polymer ?
#
loop_
_entity_poly.entity_id
_entity_poly.type
_entity_poly.pdbx_seq_one_letter_code
_entity_poly.pdbx_strand_id
1 'polypeptide(L)'
;CLYGLLLKSANEVANGLAEHVSGRVEAFASLMNQRARELGCTGTNFVNPNGLNNSNHYTTARDMAFIAKAAFDNEIVRQVASTLTYQIPATKNAAARTVTMGHKMINPADSRYYEGVIGGKTGYTSLAGNTLVTCAEKNGKRLIAVIMKSSSSHYADTKALLDYGFALGQNESGARWQQ
;
A
#
# COMPACT_ATOMS: atom_id res chain seq x y z
N CYS A 1 -2.13 14.35 -8.75
CA CYS A 1 -2.05 14.15 -7.29
C CYS A 1 -1.77 12.69 -6.93
N LEU A 2 -2.57 11.69 -7.37
CA LEU A 2 -2.43 10.28 -6.95
C LEU A 2 -1.04 9.69 -7.23
N TYR A 3 -0.41 9.99 -8.36
CA TYR A 3 0.97 9.55 -8.64
C TYR A 3 1.98 10.13 -7.66
N GLY A 4 1.86 11.41 -7.27
CA GLY A 4 2.72 12.00 -6.24
C GLY A 4 2.52 11.33 -4.87
N LEU A 5 1.27 11.03 -4.53
CA LEU A 5 0.92 10.35 -3.29
C LEU A 5 1.44 8.90 -3.24
N LEU A 6 1.14 8.08 -4.24
CA LEU A 6 1.42 6.64 -4.20
C LEU A 6 2.88 6.32 -4.55
N LEU A 7 3.51 7.03 -5.49
CA LEU A 7 4.89 6.75 -5.89
C LEU A 7 5.93 7.41 -4.97
N LYS A 8 5.65 8.66 -4.51
CA LYS A 8 6.61 9.45 -3.72
C LYS A 8 6.21 9.63 -2.26
N SER A 9 5.03 9.16 -1.87
CA SER A 9 4.55 9.34 -0.49
C SER A 9 4.49 10.82 -0.06
N ALA A 10 4.01 11.69 -0.96
CA ALA A 10 3.96 13.13 -0.74
C ALA A 10 2.91 13.47 0.33
N ASN A 11 3.36 13.81 1.54
CA ASN A 11 2.51 14.10 2.70
C ASN A 11 1.61 15.32 2.46
N GLU A 12 2.15 16.34 1.80
CA GLU A 12 1.41 17.55 1.42
C GLU A 12 0.28 17.24 0.43
N VAL A 13 0.47 16.25 -0.45
CA VAL A 13 -0.60 15.80 -1.36
C VAL A 13 -1.69 15.07 -0.60
N ALA A 14 -1.34 14.24 0.39
CA ALA A 14 -2.32 13.58 1.24
C ALA A 14 -3.20 14.60 1.97
N ASN A 15 -2.58 15.62 2.57
CA ASN A 15 -3.31 16.69 3.25
C ASN A 15 -4.19 17.49 2.28
N GLY A 16 -3.66 17.91 1.13
CA GLY A 16 -4.43 18.65 0.14
C GLY A 16 -5.63 17.89 -0.41
N LEU A 17 -5.50 16.56 -0.63
CA LEU A 17 -6.62 15.71 -1.01
C LEU A 17 -7.65 15.59 0.12
N ALA A 18 -7.20 15.46 1.36
CA ALA A 18 -8.07 15.42 2.53
C ALA A 18 -8.89 16.71 2.69
N GLU A 19 -8.24 17.86 2.58
CA GLU A 19 -8.89 19.17 2.61
C GLU A 19 -9.89 19.35 1.46
N HIS A 20 -9.51 18.92 0.26
CA HIS A 20 -10.40 18.98 -0.92
C HIS A 20 -11.69 18.16 -0.72
N VAL A 21 -11.58 16.97 -0.12
CA VAL A 21 -12.73 16.07 0.04
C VAL A 21 -13.63 16.46 1.23
N SER A 22 -13.03 16.92 2.33
CA SER A 22 -13.77 17.09 3.60
C SER A 22 -13.58 18.47 4.26
N GLY A 23 -12.94 19.41 3.57
CA GLY A 23 -12.72 20.77 4.04
C GLY A 23 -11.58 20.93 5.03
N ARG A 24 -11.17 19.85 5.74
CA ARG A 24 -10.07 19.86 6.71
C ARG A 24 -9.54 18.46 6.99
N VAL A 25 -8.28 18.38 7.43
CA VAL A 25 -7.55 17.13 7.65
C VAL A 25 -8.22 16.24 8.70
N GLU A 26 -8.71 16.81 9.81
CA GLU A 26 -9.33 16.04 10.90
C GLU A 26 -10.68 15.44 10.48
N ALA A 27 -11.46 16.17 9.67
CA ALA A 27 -12.70 15.65 9.12
C ALA A 27 -12.43 14.46 8.18
N PHE A 28 -11.35 14.52 7.37
CA PHE A 28 -10.94 13.41 6.54
C PHE A 28 -10.48 12.20 7.35
N ALA A 29 -9.72 12.41 8.44
CA ALA A 29 -9.33 11.34 9.35
C ALA A 29 -10.56 10.62 9.95
N SER A 30 -11.64 11.37 10.23
CA SER A 30 -12.91 10.79 10.67
C SER A 30 -13.55 9.91 9.60
N LEU A 31 -13.53 10.33 8.33
CA LEU A 31 -13.98 9.52 7.19
C LEU A 31 -13.10 8.26 6.99
N MET A 32 -11.78 8.39 7.14
CA MET A 32 -10.86 7.24 7.11
C MET A 32 -11.23 6.21 8.18
N ASN A 33 -11.50 6.64 9.41
CA ASN A 33 -11.91 5.76 10.51
C ASN A 33 -13.27 5.12 10.26
N GLN A 34 -14.23 5.88 9.71
CA GLN A 34 -15.50 5.31 9.30
C GLN A 34 -15.29 4.21 8.26
N ARG A 35 -14.51 4.49 7.21
CA ARG A 35 -14.22 3.52 6.16
C ARG A 35 -13.49 2.29 6.67
N ALA A 36 -12.54 2.45 7.58
CA ALA A 36 -11.84 1.33 8.22
C ALA A 36 -12.83 0.40 8.95
N ARG A 37 -13.77 0.95 9.73
CA ARG A 37 -14.81 0.16 10.40
C ARG A 37 -15.72 -0.59 9.40
N GLU A 38 -16.15 0.07 8.33
CA GLU A 38 -16.94 -0.56 7.24
C GLU A 38 -16.21 -1.74 6.59
N LEU A 39 -14.87 -1.69 6.54
CA LEU A 39 -14.02 -2.77 6.04
C LEU A 39 -13.77 -3.88 7.07
N GLY A 40 -14.29 -3.75 8.28
CA GLY A 40 -14.11 -4.73 9.36
C GLY A 40 -12.84 -4.56 10.18
N CYS A 41 -12.18 -3.39 10.11
CA CYS A 41 -11.04 -3.06 10.94
C CYS A 41 -11.49 -2.80 12.38
N THR A 42 -10.84 -3.45 13.34
CA THR A 42 -11.17 -3.35 14.78
C THR A 42 -10.04 -2.78 15.64
N GLY A 43 -8.82 -2.73 15.10
CA GLY A 43 -7.62 -2.25 15.78
C GLY A 43 -6.97 -1.05 15.07
N THR A 44 -7.78 -0.18 14.46
CA THR A 44 -7.28 0.95 13.64
C THR A 44 -7.89 2.26 14.11
N ASN A 45 -7.04 3.27 14.25
CA ASN A 45 -7.45 4.66 14.44
C ASN A 45 -6.51 5.60 13.68
N PHE A 46 -7.07 6.37 12.75
CA PHE A 46 -6.35 7.39 12.00
C PHE A 46 -6.63 8.77 12.56
N VAL A 47 -5.59 9.61 12.69
CA VAL A 47 -5.71 11.02 13.10
C VAL A 47 -5.19 11.98 12.03
N ASN A 48 -4.56 11.45 10.97
CA ASN A 48 -4.11 12.21 9.80
C ASN A 48 -4.10 11.33 8.54
N PRO A 49 -4.12 11.92 7.33
CA PRO A 49 -4.10 11.17 6.06
C PRO A 49 -2.71 10.79 5.58
N ASN A 50 -1.64 11.35 6.15
CA ASN A 50 -0.27 11.22 5.66
C ASN A 50 0.56 10.16 6.38
N GLY A 51 0.11 9.66 7.55
CA GLY A 51 0.80 8.63 8.32
C GLY A 51 1.94 9.13 9.21
N LEU A 52 2.07 10.43 9.43
CA LEU A 52 3.03 10.96 10.40
C LEU A 52 2.65 10.56 11.83
N ASN A 53 3.69 10.43 12.67
CA ASN A 53 3.54 9.92 14.02
C ASN A 53 2.57 10.72 14.90
N ASN A 54 1.70 9.99 15.56
CA ASN A 54 0.86 10.45 16.66
C ASN A 54 0.53 9.23 17.51
N SER A 55 0.50 9.37 18.84
CA SER A 55 0.21 8.26 19.76
C SER A 55 -1.17 7.62 19.52
N ASN A 56 -2.10 8.39 18.99
CA ASN A 56 -3.45 7.92 18.64
C ASN A 56 -3.58 7.46 17.18
N HIS A 57 -2.48 7.42 16.41
CA HIS A 57 -2.45 6.95 15.03
C HIS A 57 -1.87 5.55 14.98
N TYR A 58 -2.73 4.54 14.93
CA TYR A 58 -2.32 3.14 14.99
C TYR A 58 -3.19 2.25 14.11
N THR A 59 -2.66 1.09 13.79
CA THR A 59 -3.35 0.02 13.05
C THR A 59 -2.72 -1.34 13.36
N THR A 60 -3.27 -2.38 12.80
CA THR A 60 -2.73 -3.75 12.83
C THR A 60 -2.40 -4.23 11.41
N ALA A 61 -1.52 -5.24 11.28
CA ALA A 61 -1.23 -5.85 9.99
C ALA A 61 -2.48 -6.45 9.33
N ARG A 62 -3.39 -7.04 10.13
CA ARG A 62 -4.67 -7.57 9.68
C ARG A 62 -5.56 -6.47 9.09
N ASP A 63 -5.74 -5.38 9.82
CA ASP A 63 -6.59 -4.27 9.37
C ASP A 63 -6.03 -3.61 8.11
N MET A 64 -4.69 -3.43 8.04
CA MET A 64 -4.03 -2.94 6.84
C MET A 64 -4.22 -3.87 5.64
N ALA A 65 -4.33 -5.19 5.85
CA ALA A 65 -4.65 -6.13 4.77
C ALA A 65 -6.08 -5.92 4.25
N PHE A 66 -7.07 -5.64 5.12
CA PHE A 66 -8.44 -5.30 4.68
C PHE A 66 -8.47 -3.98 3.91
N ILE A 67 -7.78 -2.95 4.41
CA ILE A 67 -7.66 -1.65 3.73
C ILE A 67 -6.98 -1.81 2.38
N ALA A 68 -5.88 -2.56 2.32
CA ALA A 68 -5.16 -2.83 1.09
C ALA A 68 -6.02 -3.60 0.08
N LYS A 69 -6.79 -4.61 0.53
CA LYS A 69 -7.73 -5.33 -0.33
C LYS A 69 -8.71 -4.37 -0.99
N ALA A 70 -9.37 -3.52 -0.21
CA ALA A 70 -10.31 -2.54 -0.74
C ALA A 70 -9.63 -1.54 -1.70
N ALA A 71 -8.41 -1.10 -1.39
CA ALA A 71 -7.63 -0.23 -2.26
C ALA A 71 -7.29 -0.89 -3.60
N PHE A 72 -6.83 -2.15 -3.59
CA PHE A 72 -6.47 -2.88 -4.80
C PHE A 72 -7.68 -3.47 -5.55
N ASP A 73 -8.87 -3.47 -4.98
CA ASP A 73 -10.11 -3.73 -5.71
C ASP A 73 -10.51 -2.52 -6.59
N ASN A 74 -9.99 -1.32 -6.29
CA ASN A 74 -10.17 -0.13 -7.11
C ASN A 74 -9.17 -0.11 -8.28
N GLU A 75 -9.68 -0.04 -9.52
CA GLU A 75 -8.86 -0.10 -10.74
C GLU A 75 -7.90 1.08 -10.86
N ILE A 76 -8.33 2.29 -10.51
CA ILE A 76 -7.48 3.50 -10.58
C ILE A 76 -6.32 3.39 -9.59
N VAL A 77 -6.58 2.90 -8.38
CA VAL A 77 -5.52 2.68 -7.39
C VAL A 77 -4.52 1.63 -7.88
N ARG A 78 -5.00 0.52 -8.46
CA ARG A 78 -4.12 -0.50 -9.07
C ARG A 78 -3.25 0.10 -10.16
N GLN A 79 -3.85 0.81 -11.11
CA GLN A 79 -3.14 1.44 -12.22
C GLN A 79 -2.03 2.38 -11.72
N VAL A 80 -2.34 3.25 -10.76
CA VAL A 80 -1.34 4.18 -10.22
C VAL A 80 -0.28 3.44 -9.43
N ALA A 81 -0.67 2.49 -8.57
CA ALA A 81 0.25 1.75 -7.71
C ALA A 81 1.15 0.75 -8.47
N SER A 82 0.80 0.38 -9.72
CA SER A 82 1.63 -0.45 -10.60
C SER A 82 2.57 0.35 -11.49
N THR A 83 2.47 1.67 -11.50
CA THR A 83 3.28 2.54 -12.36
C THR A 83 4.69 2.71 -11.80
N LEU A 84 5.72 2.37 -12.59
CA LEU A 84 7.12 2.51 -12.16
C LEU A 84 7.58 3.97 -12.14
N THR A 85 7.22 4.72 -13.19
CA THR A 85 7.59 6.14 -13.31
C THR A 85 6.43 6.91 -13.92
N TYR A 86 6.27 8.15 -13.48
CA TYR A 86 5.26 9.05 -14.03
C TYR A 86 5.84 10.46 -14.15
N GLN A 87 5.67 11.07 -15.31
CA GLN A 87 6.06 12.47 -15.52
C GLN A 87 4.91 13.40 -15.11
N ILE A 88 5.09 14.08 -14.00
CA ILE A 88 4.17 15.14 -13.58
C ILE A 88 4.42 16.33 -14.53
N PRO A 89 3.40 16.79 -15.27
CA PRO A 89 3.58 17.90 -16.19
C PRO A 89 3.95 19.20 -15.47
N ALA A 90 4.54 20.14 -16.21
CA ALA A 90 4.79 21.47 -15.70
C ALA A 90 3.46 22.17 -15.34
N THR A 91 3.54 22.99 -14.31
CA THR A 91 2.46 23.90 -13.89
C THR A 91 2.92 25.34 -14.00
N LYS A 92 2.01 26.29 -13.76
CA LYS A 92 2.39 27.71 -13.71
C LYS A 92 3.55 28.00 -12.75
N ASN A 93 3.65 27.21 -11.66
CA ASN A 93 4.58 27.47 -10.55
C ASN A 93 5.68 26.42 -10.41
N ALA A 94 5.73 25.37 -11.25
CA ALA A 94 6.72 24.30 -11.14
C ALA A 94 7.02 23.68 -12.50
N ALA A 95 8.29 23.36 -12.75
CA ALA A 95 8.73 22.61 -13.92
C ALA A 95 8.22 21.17 -13.89
N ALA A 96 8.12 20.54 -15.06
CA ALA A 96 7.82 19.11 -15.18
C ALA A 96 8.88 18.29 -14.40
N ARG A 97 8.42 17.21 -13.74
CA ARG A 97 9.31 16.33 -12.97
C ARG A 97 8.85 14.88 -13.03
N THR A 98 9.81 13.97 -13.06
CA THR A 98 9.55 12.54 -13.02
C THR A 98 9.50 12.05 -11.56
N VAL A 99 8.47 11.31 -11.22
CA VAL A 99 8.35 10.57 -9.96
C VAL A 99 8.51 9.08 -10.22
N THR A 100 9.21 8.40 -9.32
CA THR A 100 9.52 6.98 -9.43
C THR A 100 8.96 6.23 -8.25
N MET A 101 8.43 5.03 -8.49
CA MET A 101 7.86 4.15 -7.47
C MET A 101 8.90 3.79 -6.39
N GLY A 102 8.52 4.00 -5.15
CA GLY A 102 9.35 3.65 -3.99
C GLY A 102 9.37 2.16 -3.66
N HIS A 103 8.32 1.41 -4.02
CA HIS A 103 8.22 -0.03 -3.75
C HIS A 103 9.09 -0.83 -4.72
N LYS A 104 10.12 -1.49 -4.20
CA LYS A 104 11.18 -2.10 -5.02
C LYS A 104 10.78 -3.41 -5.69
N MET A 105 9.87 -4.19 -5.08
CA MET A 105 9.48 -5.50 -5.62
C MET A 105 8.71 -5.44 -6.93
N ILE A 106 8.25 -4.25 -7.35
CA ILE A 106 7.56 -4.07 -8.63
C ILE A 106 8.50 -3.77 -9.79
N ASN A 107 9.76 -3.41 -9.52
CA ASN A 107 10.72 -3.01 -10.55
C ASN A 107 11.57 -4.20 -11.00
N PRO A 108 11.44 -4.68 -12.26
CA PRO A 108 12.23 -5.81 -12.76
C PRO A 108 13.76 -5.58 -12.75
N ALA A 109 14.21 -4.32 -12.72
CA ALA A 109 15.64 -3.99 -12.63
C ALA A 109 16.19 -3.98 -11.21
N ASP A 110 15.34 -4.15 -10.17
CA ASP A 110 15.78 -4.17 -8.77
C ASP A 110 15.98 -5.62 -8.30
N SER A 111 17.03 -5.88 -7.52
CA SER A 111 17.33 -7.22 -6.99
C SER A 111 16.23 -7.80 -6.08
N ARG A 112 15.32 -6.96 -5.60
CA ARG A 112 14.15 -7.33 -4.78
C ARG A 112 12.90 -7.59 -5.60
N TYR A 113 12.99 -7.53 -6.93
CA TYR A 113 11.85 -7.80 -7.80
C TYR A 113 11.18 -9.14 -7.44
N TYR A 114 9.87 -9.14 -7.44
CA TYR A 114 9.08 -10.35 -7.27
C TYR A 114 8.01 -10.40 -8.35
N GLU A 115 8.09 -11.43 -9.18
CA GLU A 115 7.15 -11.63 -10.28
C GLU A 115 5.72 -11.75 -9.74
N GLY A 116 4.79 -11.03 -10.38
CA GLY A 116 3.38 -10.99 -9.98
C GLY A 116 3.03 -9.87 -9.01
N VAL A 117 3.99 -9.08 -8.53
CA VAL A 117 3.65 -7.88 -7.74
C VAL A 117 2.96 -6.85 -8.64
N ILE A 118 1.73 -6.50 -8.27
CA ILE A 118 0.88 -5.54 -8.99
C ILE A 118 0.80 -4.17 -8.31
N GLY A 119 1.46 -3.99 -7.17
CA GLY A 119 1.56 -2.72 -6.48
C GLY A 119 1.78 -2.87 -4.99
N GLY A 120 1.88 -1.72 -4.33
CA GLY A 120 2.08 -1.67 -2.90
C GLY A 120 2.40 -0.27 -2.40
N LYS A 121 2.72 -0.18 -1.12
CA LYS A 121 3.10 1.06 -0.47
C LYS A 121 4.15 0.83 0.58
N THR A 122 5.22 1.61 0.53
CA THR A 122 6.27 1.67 1.56
C THR A 122 5.91 2.73 2.59
N GLY A 123 6.38 2.55 3.82
CA GLY A 123 6.33 3.58 4.84
C GLY A 123 7.54 3.48 5.78
N TYR A 124 7.95 4.62 6.31
CA TYR A 124 8.99 4.69 7.32
C TYR A 124 8.80 5.91 8.22
N THR A 125 8.91 5.70 9.50
CA THR A 125 9.18 6.73 10.50
C THR A 125 10.09 6.13 11.58
N SER A 126 10.76 6.97 12.37
CA SER A 126 11.64 6.48 13.45
C SER A 126 10.90 5.62 14.49
N LEU A 127 9.61 5.86 14.71
CA LEU A 127 8.79 5.09 15.66
C LEU A 127 8.17 3.85 15.02
N ALA A 128 7.70 3.96 13.78
CA ALA A 128 7.04 2.85 13.07
C ALA A 128 8.04 1.82 12.51
N GLY A 129 9.31 2.18 12.32
CA GLY A 129 10.25 1.38 11.57
C GLY A 129 9.85 1.28 10.09
N ASN A 130 10.39 0.32 9.36
CA ASN A 130 9.97 0.05 7.99
C ASN A 130 8.62 -0.67 7.97
N THR A 131 7.73 -0.18 7.13
CA THR A 131 6.43 -0.80 6.85
C THR A 131 6.29 -1.04 5.35
N LEU A 132 5.64 -2.14 4.99
CA LEU A 132 5.44 -2.51 3.60
C LEU A 132 4.10 -3.20 3.42
N VAL A 133 3.30 -2.71 2.50
CA VAL A 133 2.13 -3.40 1.97
C VAL A 133 2.44 -3.79 0.52
N THR A 134 2.24 -5.05 0.17
CA THR A 134 2.48 -5.57 -1.17
C THR A 134 1.28 -6.38 -1.63
N CYS A 135 0.77 -6.07 -2.81
CA CYS A 135 -0.24 -6.85 -3.50
C CYS A 135 0.41 -7.59 -4.67
N ALA A 136 0.23 -8.90 -4.73
CA ALA A 136 0.73 -9.75 -5.79
C ALA A 136 -0.37 -10.66 -6.34
N GLU A 137 -0.30 -10.97 -7.64
CA GLU A 137 -1.27 -11.83 -8.32
C GLU A 137 -0.53 -12.84 -9.21
N LYS A 138 -0.84 -14.13 -9.02
CA LYS A 138 -0.35 -15.24 -9.85
C LYS A 138 -1.45 -16.26 -10.06
N ASN A 139 -1.63 -16.72 -11.29
CA ASN A 139 -2.60 -17.76 -11.65
C ASN A 139 -4.03 -17.45 -11.16
N GLY A 140 -4.45 -16.18 -11.24
CA GLY A 140 -5.76 -15.72 -10.79
C GLY A 140 -5.92 -15.61 -9.27
N LYS A 141 -4.91 -15.97 -8.48
CA LYS A 141 -4.89 -15.80 -7.03
C LYS A 141 -4.21 -14.50 -6.65
N ARG A 142 -4.91 -13.65 -5.90
CA ARG A 142 -4.37 -12.40 -5.36
C ARG A 142 -4.04 -12.55 -3.88
N LEU A 143 -2.84 -12.11 -3.50
CA LEU A 143 -2.36 -12.09 -2.12
C LEU A 143 -1.97 -10.67 -1.72
N ILE A 144 -2.15 -10.38 -0.44
CA ILE A 144 -1.67 -9.16 0.19
C ILE A 144 -0.77 -9.54 1.36
N ALA A 145 0.46 -9.07 1.33
CA ALA A 145 1.41 -9.18 2.42
C ALA A 145 1.56 -7.82 3.11
N VAL A 146 1.53 -7.82 4.43
CA VAL A 146 1.69 -6.60 5.25
C VAL A 146 2.80 -6.83 6.26
N ILE A 147 3.84 -6.00 6.19
CA ILE A 147 4.94 -5.98 7.16
C ILE A 147 4.85 -4.67 7.94
N MET A 148 4.93 -4.77 9.25
CA MET A 148 4.92 -3.62 10.15
C MET A 148 6.10 -3.70 11.12
N LYS A 149 6.65 -2.53 11.47
CA LYS A 149 7.72 -2.37 12.48
C LYS A 149 8.96 -3.23 12.21
N SER A 150 9.35 -3.35 10.93
CA SER A 150 10.58 -4.06 10.56
C SER A 150 11.81 -3.14 10.72
N SER A 151 12.91 -3.70 11.17
CA SER A 151 14.21 -3.00 11.21
C SER A 151 14.82 -2.86 9.81
N SER A 152 14.85 -3.93 9.01
CA SER A 152 15.41 -3.92 7.65
C SER A 152 14.95 -5.05 6.74
N SER A 153 14.26 -6.08 7.27
CA SER A 153 13.92 -7.32 6.55
C SER A 153 12.62 -7.27 5.75
N HIS A 154 11.91 -6.14 5.74
CA HIS A 154 10.55 -6.03 5.20
C HIS A 154 10.37 -6.59 3.78
N TYR A 155 11.35 -6.47 2.88
CA TYR A 155 11.27 -7.07 1.54
C TYR A 155 11.48 -8.58 1.56
N ALA A 156 12.44 -9.08 2.36
CA ALA A 156 12.69 -10.52 2.50
C ALA A 156 11.50 -11.22 3.16
N ASP A 157 10.95 -10.61 4.21
CA ASP A 157 9.77 -11.12 4.92
C ASP A 157 8.54 -11.14 4.00
N THR A 158 8.35 -10.07 3.19
CA THR A 158 7.28 -10.02 2.19
C THR A 158 7.42 -11.15 1.17
N LYS A 159 8.65 -11.39 0.66
CA LYS A 159 8.91 -12.48 -0.28
C LYS A 159 8.53 -13.84 0.33
N ALA A 160 8.98 -14.11 1.55
CA ALA A 160 8.70 -15.38 2.24
C ALA A 160 7.17 -15.59 2.45
N LEU A 161 6.44 -14.53 2.83
CA LEU A 161 4.98 -14.59 2.98
C LEU A 161 4.25 -14.85 1.66
N LEU A 162 4.69 -14.20 0.57
CA LEU A 162 4.09 -14.41 -0.75
C LEU A 162 4.39 -15.83 -1.28
N ASP A 163 5.63 -16.31 -1.14
CA ASP A 163 6.01 -17.67 -1.51
C ASP A 163 5.15 -18.70 -0.77
N TYR A 164 5.03 -18.55 0.54
CA TYR A 164 4.18 -19.41 1.37
C TYR A 164 2.72 -19.36 0.95
N GLY A 165 2.16 -18.17 0.77
CA GLY A 165 0.75 -17.99 0.41
C GLY A 165 0.40 -18.55 -0.98
N PHE A 166 1.31 -18.43 -1.97
CA PHE A 166 1.09 -19.02 -3.30
C PHE A 166 1.25 -20.53 -3.28
N ALA A 167 2.18 -21.10 -2.48
CA ALA A 167 2.35 -22.54 -2.33
C ALA A 167 1.13 -23.21 -1.69
N LEU A 168 0.47 -22.60 -0.70
CA LEU A 168 -0.75 -23.14 -0.10
C LEU A 168 -1.88 -23.34 -1.13
N GLY A 169 -2.04 -22.42 -2.08
CA GLY A 169 -3.08 -22.55 -3.10
C GLY A 169 -2.81 -23.58 -4.19
N GLN A 170 -1.56 -24.03 -4.35
CA GLN A 170 -1.23 -25.13 -5.27
C GLN A 170 -1.62 -26.49 -4.69
N ASN A 171 -1.52 -26.66 -3.38
CA ASN A 171 -1.91 -27.90 -2.70
C ASN A 171 -3.42 -28.11 -2.67
N GLU A 172 -4.24 -27.06 -2.60
CA GLU A 172 -5.71 -27.16 -2.64
C GLU A 172 -6.24 -27.55 -4.03
N SER A 173 -5.56 -27.14 -5.11
CA SER A 173 -5.94 -27.53 -6.47
C SER A 173 -5.55 -28.97 -6.80
N GLY A 174 -4.52 -29.53 -6.17
CA GLY A 174 -4.10 -30.93 -6.32
C GLY A 174 -5.01 -31.92 -5.57
N ALA A 175 -5.65 -31.50 -4.48
CA ALA A 175 -6.50 -32.36 -3.66
C ALA A 175 -7.93 -32.56 -4.25
N ARG A 176 -8.37 -31.76 -5.21
CA ARG A 176 -9.71 -31.84 -5.82
C ARG A 176 -9.87 -32.92 -6.91
N TRP A 177 -8.81 -33.59 -7.32
CA TRP A 177 -8.84 -34.58 -8.41
C TRP A 177 -8.73 -36.04 -7.95
N GLN A 178 -8.90 -36.33 -6.64
CA GLN A 178 -8.87 -37.70 -6.11
C GLN A 178 -10.14 -38.07 -5.35
N GLN A 179 -11.33 -37.58 -5.79
CA GLN A 179 -12.61 -38.14 -5.34
C GLN A 179 -13.47 -38.56 -6.54
#